data_a340895ff5676ee7d496b6cbc7710610
#
_entry.id   a340895ff5676ee7d496b6cbc7710610
#
_cell.length_a   1.000
_cell.length_b   1.000
_cell.length_c   1.000
_cell.angle_alpha   90.00
_cell.angle_beta   90.00
_cell.angle_gamma   90.00
#
_symmetry.space_group_name_H-M   'P 1'
#
loop_
_entity.id
_entity.type
_entity.pdbx_description
1 polymer ?
#
loop_
_entity_poly.entity_id
_entity_poly.type
_entity_poly.pdbx_seq_one_letter_code
_entity_poly.pdbx_strand_id
1 'polypeptide(L)'
;MYKYDQYDQQMVDTRVAEFRDQTQRRIDGRLTEEAFRPLRLQNGLYLQLHAYMLRVAVPYGTLNGAQMHVLADIAAKYDRDYGHFTTRQNIQYNWIKLEDAPDILADLAKVEMHAIQTSGNCIRNISSDQYAGAAADEVADPRPYAELLRQWSSFHPEFLALPRKFKIAVIASQTDRAAMKLHDIGIRIVKNPNPENGQGELGAAFYVGGGMGRTPMIAPLIRDWVPLDQLITYSEACLRVYNRYGRRDNKYKAR
;
A
#
# COMPACT_ATOMS: atom_id res chain seq x y z
N MET A 1 2.70 1.13 -16.86
CA MET A 1 1.85 1.35 -15.70
C MET A 1 0.60 0.49 -15.87
N TYR A 2 0.13 -0.14 -14.80
CA TYR A 2 -1.11 -0.92 -14.81
C TYR A 2 -2.30 -0.01 -15.14
N LYS A 3 -3.25 -0.55 -15.90
CA LYS A 3 -4.53 0.11 -16.21
C LYS A 3 -5.65 -0.73 -15.64
N TYR A 4 -6.65 -0.07 -15.07
CA TYR A 4 -7.82 -0.74 -14.53
C TYR A 4 -8.59 -1.46 -15.64
N ASP A 5 -9.00 -2.68 -15.35
CA ASP A 5 -10.05 -3.33 -16.11
C ASP A 5 -11.45 -2.93 -15.57
N GLN A 6 -12.48 -3.53 -16.15
CA GLN A 6 -13.87 -3.24 -15.74
C GLN A 6 -14.15 -3.64 -14.27
N TYR A 7 -13.46 -4.65 -13.74
CA TYR A 7 -13.66 -5.13 -12.36
C TYR A 7 -12.96 -4.21 -11.36
N ASP A 8 -11.75 -3.76 -11.67
CA ASP A 8 -11.05 -2.76 -10.86
C ASP A 8 -11.86 -1.47 -10.75
N GLN A 9 -12.35 -0.95 -11.89
CA GLN A 9 -13.15 0.27 -11.91
C GLN A 9 -14.44 0.09 -11.12
N GLN A 10 -15.17 -1.01 -11.34
CA GLN A 10 -16.39 -1.31 -10.59
C GLN A 10 -16.14 -1.41 -9.08
N MET A 11 -15.04 -2.04 -8.68
CA MET A 11 -14.65 -2.14 -7.28
C MET A 11 -14.42 -0.75 -6.67
N VAL A 12 -13.68 0.12 -7.34
CA VAL A 12 -13.37 1.46 -6.83
C VAL A 12 -14.64 2.31 -6.77
N ASP A 13 -15.49 2.29 -7.80
CA ASP A 13 -16.76 3.03 -7.85
C ASP A 13 -17.73 2.56 -6.75
N THR A 14 -17.82 1.25 -6.52
CA THR A 14 -18.61 0.68 -5.42
C THR A 14 -18.10 1.20 -4.07
N ARG A 15 -16.79 1.21 -3.86
CA ARG A 15 -16.20 1.73 -2.62
C ARG A 15 -16.48 3.22 -2.41
N VAL A 16 -16.45 4.02 -3.48
CA VAL A 16 -16.82 5.46 -3.41
C VAL A 16 -18.28 5.63 -2.98
N ALA A 17 -19.19 4.86 -3.59
CA ALA A 17 -20.62 4.91 -3.25
C ALA A 17 -20.89 4.49 -1.80
N GLU A 18 -20.30 3.38 -1.36
CA GLU A 18 -20.41 2.91 0.03
C GLU A 18 -19.85 3.94 1.03
N PHE A 19 -18.69 4.53 0.72
CA PHE A 19 -18.09 5.51 1.62
C PHE A 19 -18.90 6.81 1.68
N ARG A 20 -19.55 7.21 0.59
CA ARG A 20 -20.49 8.34 0.56
C ARG A 20 -21.69 8.11 1.51
N ASP A 21 -22.32 6.93 1.47
CA ASP A 21 -23.38 6.58 2.43
C ASP A 21 -22.86 6.59 3.88
N GLN A 22 -21.72 5.97 4.13
CA GLN A 22 -21.12 5.91 5.46
C GLN A 22 -20.79 7.32 5.99
N THR A 23 -20.26 8.20 5.15
CA THR A 23 -19.95 9.59 5.49
C THR A 23 -21.23 10.36 5.80
N GLN A 24 -22.27 10.23 4.97
CA GLN A 24 -23.56 10.88 5.21
C GLN A 24 -24.18 10.42 6.54
N ARG A 25 -24.17 9.11 6.80
CA ARG A 25 -24.65 8.57 8.09
C ARG A 25 -23.86 9.09 9.28
N ARG A 26 -22.56 9.35 9.11
CA ARG A 26 -21.71 9.95 10.14
C ARG A 26 -22.09 11.42 10.38
N ILE A 27 -22.33 12.20 9.32
CA ILE A 27 -22.74 13.60 9.39
C ILE A 27 -24.11 13.73 10.06
N ASP A 28 -25.05 12.85 9.70
CA ASP A 28 -26.41 12.82 10.28
C ASP A 28 -26.46 12.33 11.75
N GLY A 29 -25.32 11.95 12.34
CA GLY A 29 -25.24 11.39 13.68
C GLY A 29 -25.75 9.94 13.82
N ARG A 30 -26.12 9.28 12.71
CA ARG A 30 -26.54 7.86 12.68
C ARG A 30 -25.40 6.87 12.84
N LEU A 31 -24.15 7.33 12.73
CA LEU A 31 -22.95 6.54 12.87
C LEU A 31 -22.00 7.23 13.84
N THR A 32 -21.63 6.57 14.94
CA THR A 32 -20.66 7.10 15.92
C THR A 32 -19.25 7.15 15.34
N GLU A 33 -18.35 7.97 15.91
CA GLU A 33 -16.95 8.01 15.47
C GLU A 33 -16.25 6.66 15.64
N GLU A 34 -16.54 5.92 16.70
CA GLU A 34 -15.97 4.58 16.95
C GLU A 34 -16.35 3.59 15.85
N ALA A 35 -17.62 3.60 15.43
CA ALA A 35 -18.13 2.74 14.35
C ALA A 35 -17.66 3.22 12.97
N PHE A 36 -17.55 4.53 12.76
CA PHE A 36 -17.06 5.11 11.50
C PHE A 36 -15.53 4.94 11.33
N ARG A 37 -14.78 4.91 12.40
CA ARG A 37 -13.31 4.85 12.37
C ARG A 37 -12.74 3.71 11.51
N PRO A 38 -13.13 2.44 11.65
CA PRO A 38 -12.63 1.38 10.77
C PRO A 38 -12.99 1.62 9.30
N LEU A 39 -14.18 2.14 9.01
CA LEU A 39 -14.65 2.41 7.65
C LEU A 39 -13.83 3.51 6.98
N ARG A 40 -13.64 4.65 7.64
CA ARG A 40 -12.84 5.74 7.10
C ARG A 40 -11.36 5.37 6.94
N LEU A 41 -10.81 4.55 7.85
CA LEU A 41 -9.43 4.08 7.73
C LEU A 41 -9.23 3.14 6.53
N GLN A 42 -10.22 2.34 6.15
CA GLN A 42 -10.15 1.54 4.93
C GLN A 42 -10.07 2.41 3.66
N ASN A 43 -10.61 3.62 3.72
CA ASN A 43 -10.60 4.60 2.63
C ASN A 43 -9.52 5.69 2.78
N GLY A 44 -8.48 5.46 3.55
CA GLY A 44 -7.33 6.36 3.66
C GLY A 44 -7.56 7.62 4.50
N LEU A 45 -8.73 7.78 5.14
CA LEU A 45 -9.10 8.98 5.86
C LEU A 45 -8.78 8.89 7.36
N TYR A 46 -7.88 9.76 7.82
CA TYR A 46 -7.49 9.91 9.22
C TYR A 46 -8.19 11.10 9.85
N LEU A 47 -8.59 10.99 11.10
CA LEU A 47 -8.94 12.14 11.93
C LEU A 47 -7.69 12.60 12.69
N GLN A 48 -7.21 13.77 12.37
CA GLN A 48 -6.11 14.45 13.06
C GLN A 48 -6.65 15.46 14.07
N LEU A 49 -5.77 16.18 14.78
CA LEU A 49 -6.18 17.12 15.84
C LEU A 49 -7.09 18.25 15.33
N HIS A 50 -6.81 18.78 14.14
CA HIS A 50 -7.49 19.97 13.62
C HIS A 50 -8.33 19.74 12.36
N ALA A 51 -8.10 18.64 11.65
CA ALA A 51 -8.78 18.33 10.38
C ALA A 51 -8.68 16.86 10.04
N TYR A 52 -9.41 16.43 9.04
CA TYR A 52 -9.16 15.13 8.42
C TYR A 52 -7.94 15.20 7.49
N MET A 53 -7.25 14.08 7.37
CA MET A 53 -6.17 13.89 6.44
C MET A 53 -6.48 12.69 5.55
N LEU A 54 -6.53 12.90 4.25
CA LEU A 54 -6.66 11.83 3.26
C LEU A 54 -5.28 11.43 2.74
N ARG A 55 -4.99 10.14 2.73
CA ARG A 55 -3.79 9.60 2.10
C ARG A 55 -4.19 8.80 0.87
N VAL A 56 -3.73 9.25 -0.29
CA VAL A 56 -3.97 8.62 -1.59
C VAL A 56 -2.88 7.59 -1.87
N ALA A 57 -3.26 6.44 -2.39
CA ALA A 57 -2.32 5.40 -2.79
C ALA A 57 -1.67 5.77 -4.13
N VAL A 58 -0.34 5.70 -4.15
CA VAL A 58 0.45 5.74 -5.39
C VAL A 58 1.25 4.43 -5.43
N PRO A 59 0.71 3.37 -6.06
CA PRO A 59 1.33 2.06 -6.07
C PRO A 59 2.75 2.13 -6.64
N TYR A 60 3.69 1.55 -5.90
CA TYR A 60 5.12 1.53 -6.23
C TYR A 60 5.67 2.86 -6.78
N GLY A 61 5.06 3.99 -6.39
CA GLY A 61 5.51 5.35 -6.71
C GLY A 61 5.24 5.81 -8.15
N THR A 62 4.46 5.08 -8.94
CA THR A 62 4.24 5.40 -10.36
C THR A 62 2.99 6.26 -10.55
N LEU A 63 3.15 7.40 -11.24
CA LEU A 63 2.08 8.34 -11.61
C LEU A 63 2.19 8.69 -13.10
N ASN A 64 1.04 8.92 -13.73
CA ASN A 64 0.96 9.50 -15.07
C ASN A 64 0.53 10.98 -15.01
N GLY A 65 0.58 11.66 -16.17
CA GLY A 65 0.24 13.08 -16.27
C GLY A 65 -1.21 13.39 -15.87
N ALA A 66 -2.18 12.55 -16.28
CA ALA A 66 -3.59 12.76 -15.93
C ALA A 66 -3.82 12.63 -14.41
N GLN A 67 -3.17 11.65 -13.77
CA GLN A 67 -3.21 11.49 -12.32
C GLN A 67 -2.59 12.68 -11.60
N MET A 68 -1.46 13.20 -12.08
CA MET A 68 -0.81 14.40 -11.53
C MET A 68 -1.71 15.63 -11.61
N HIS A 69 -2.43 15.83 -12.73
CA HIS A 69 -3.40 16.93 -12.87
C HIS A 69 -4.53 16.81 -11.84
N VAL A 70 -5.16 15.64 -11.72
CA VAL A 70 -6.23 15.43 -10.74
C VAL A 70 -5.72 15.62 -9.30
N LEU A 71 -4.51 15.16 -8.99
CA LEU A 71 -3.90 15.40 -7.68
C LEU A 71 -3.67 16.89 -7.39
N ALA A 72 -3.28 17.68 -8.40
CA ALA A 72 -3.15 19.14 -8.28
C ALA A 72 -4.51 19.81 -8.08
N ASP A 73 -5.54 19.42 -8.86
CA ASP A 73 -6.90 19.92 -8.73
C ASP A 73 -7.50 19.63 -7.33
N ILE A 74 -7.25 18.43 -6.80
CA ILE A 74 -7.65 18.07 -5.43
C ILE A 74 -6.97 18.98 -4.41
N ALA A 75 -5.69 19.25 -4.54
CA ALA A 75 -4.96 20.15 -3.65
C ALA A 75 -5.57 21.56 -3.64
N ALA A 76 -5.83 22.11 -4.83
CA ALA A 76 -6.38 23.45 -5.01
C ALA A 76 -7.84 23.56 -4.52
N LYS A 77 -8.66 22.55 -4.81
CA LYS A 77 -10.10 22.58 -4.54
C LYS A 77 -10.46 22.21 -3.10
N TYR A 78 -9.80 21.22 -2.52
CA TYR A 78 -10.22 20.58 -1.27
C TYR A 78 -9.23 20.72 -0.11
N ASP A 79 -7.98 21.10 -0.37
CA ASP A 79 -6.94 21.33 0.64
C ASP A 79 -6.47 22.80 0.59
N ARG A 80 -5.26 23.09 0.90
CA ARG A 80 -4.63 24.41 0.98
C ARG A 80 -3.63 24.63 -0.17
N ASP A 81 -3.98 24.15 -1.35
CA ASP A 81 -3.20 24.27 -2.59
C ASP A 81 -1.82 23.55 -2.53
N TYR A 82 -1.69 22.52 -1.70
CA TYR A 82 -0.51 21.67 -1.69
C TYR A 82 -0.81 20.24 -1.25
N GLY A 83 -0.02 19.28 -1.74
CA GLY A 83 0.01 17.90 -1.28
C GLY A 83 1.34 17.56 -0.63
N HIS A 84 1.37 16.53 0.21
CA HIS A 84 2.57 16.04 0.89
C HIS A 84 2.94 14.64 0.40
N PHE A 85 4.03 14.51 -0.34
CA PHE A 85 4.58 13.20 -0.71
C PHE A 85 5.20 12.51 0.50
N THR A 86 4.85 11.24 0.69
CA THR A 86 5.32 10.47 1.84
C THR A 86 6.57 9.66 1.53
N THR A 87 7.30 9.24 2.56
CA THR A 87 8.48 8.35 2.44
C THR A 87 8.13 6.96 1.89
N ARG A 88 6.85 6.62 1.75
CA ARG A 88 6.38 5.38 1.12
C ARG A 88 5.56 5.65 -0.13
N GLN A 89 5.98 6.66 -0.90
CA GLN A 89 5.50 6.94 -2.26
C GLN A 89 3.99 7.23 -2.38
N ASN A 90 3.32 7.58 -1.29
CA ASN A 90 1.94 8.04 -1.31
C ASN A 90 1.89 9.56 -1.28
N ILE A 91 0.72 10.15 -1.55
CA ILE A 91 0.47 11.57 -1.32
C ILE A 91 -0.62 11.74 -0.25
N GLN A 92 -0.54 12.81 0.54
CA GLN A 92 -1.57 13.12 1.54
C GLN A 92 -1.97 14.58 1.50
N TYR A 93 -3.26 14.80 1.78
CA TYR A 93 -3.91 16.09 1.94
C TYR A 93 -4.33 16.23 3.40
N ASN A 94 -3.90 17.30 4.07
CA ASN A 94 -3.93 17.35 5.55
C ASN A 94 -5.08 18.17 6.11
N TRP A 95 -5.87 18.86 5.27
CA TRP A 95 -6.91 19.81 5.69
C TRP A 95 -8.27 19.51 5.06
N ILE A 96 -8.57 18.24 4.83
CA ILE A 96 -9.81 17.80 4.20
C ILE A 96 -11.00 17.98 5.14
N LYS A 97 -12.13 18.46 4.62
CA LYS A 97 -13.41 18.37 5.29
C LYS A 97 -14.02 16.97 5.09
N LEU A 98 -14.79 16.52 6.08
CA LEU A 98 -15.40 15.19 6.02
C LEU A 98 -16.38 15.08 4.85
N GLU A 99 -17.13 16.14 4.61
CA GLU A 99 -18.16 16.24 3.56
C GLU A 99 -17.56 16.07 2.16
N ASP A 100 -16.34 16.58 1.96
CA ASP A 100 -15.65 16.57 0.67
C ASP A 100 -14.96 15.22 0.36
N ALA A 101 -14.69 14.41 1.39
CA ALA A 101 -13.88 13.20 1.23
C ALA A 101 -14.44 12.21 0.18
N PRO A 102 -15.76 11.93 0.09
CA PRO A 102 -16.30 11.06 -0.97
C PRO A 102 -16.15 11.64 -2.38
N ASP A 103 -16.19 12.96 -2.54
CA ASP A 103 -16.02 13.62 -3.85
C ASP A 103 -14.57 13.53 -4.30
N ILE A 104 -13.62 13.69 -3.38
CA ILE A 104 -12.19 13.48 -3.67
C ILE A 104 -11.95 12.03 -4.13
N LEU A 105 -12.54 11.05 -3.46
CA LEU A 105 -12.40 9.64 -3.88
C LEU A 105 -13.04 9.40 -5.24
N ALA A 106 -14.15 10.06 -5.57
CA ALA A 106 -14.78 9.99 -6.90
C ALA A 106 -13.91 10.63 -7.98
N ASP A 107 -13.25 11.77 -7.70
CA ASP A 107 -12.32 12.39 -8.64
C ASP A 107 -11.08 11.51 -8.89
N LEU A 108 -10.55 10.86 -7.86
CA LEU A 108 -9.47 9.87 -7.98
C LEU A 108 -9.87 8.67 -8.82
N ALA A 109 -11.09 8.15 -8.64
CA ALA A 109 -11.60 6.99 -9.37
C ALA A 109 -11.64 7.21 -10.89
N LYS A 110 -11.89 8.44 -11.36
CA LYS A 110 -11.89 8.81 -12.79
C LYS A 110 -10.52 8.65 -13.47
N VAL A 111 -9.45 8.61 -12.69
CA VAL A 111 -8.07 8.48 -13.18
C VAL A 111 -7.38 7.22 -12.64
N GLU A 112 -8.16 6.19 -12.34
CA GLU A 112 -7.65 4.89 -11.90
C GLU A 112 -6.82 4.99 -10.59
N MET A 113 -7.30 5.80 -9.64
CA MET A 113 -6.67 5.98 -8.34
C MET A 113 -7.65 5.75 -7.19
N HIS A 114 -7.13 5.42 -6.04
CA HIS A 114 -7.89 5.23 -4.80
C HIS A 114 -7.04 5.53 -3.55
N ALA A 115 -7.65 5.46 -2.38
CA ALA A 115 -6.98 5.65 -1.09
C ALA A 115 -6.90 4.36 -0.23
N ILE A 116 -7.24 3.22 -0.81
CA ILE A 116 -7.23 1.90 -0.17
C ILE A 116 -5.78 1.52 0.19
N GLN A 117 -5.56 0.74 1.27
CA GLN A 117 -4.25 0.30 1.75
C GLN A 117 -3.30 1.44 2.20
N THR A 118 -3.79 2.63 2.44
CA THR A 118 -2.97 3.75 2.92
C THR A 118 -3.10 3.97 4.42
N SER A 119 -4.12 3.38 5.08
CA SER A 119 -4.33 3.47 6.53
C SER A 119 -4.89 2.18 7.13
N GLY A 120 -5.06 2.16 8.45
CA GLY A 120 -5.55 0.97 9.17
C GLY A 120 -4.49 -0.09 9.46
N ASN A 121 -4.94 -1.21 10.02
CA ASN A 121 -4.13 -2.38 10.34
C ASN A 121 -4.27 -3.44 9.24
N CYS A 122 -3.86 -3.09 8.04
CA CYS A 122 -3.87 -3.94 6.86
C CYS A 122 -2.50 -3.96 6.20
N ILE A 123 -2.36 -4.73 5.13
CA ILE A 123 -1.23 -4.61 4.23
C ILE A 123 -1.29 -3.23 3.58
N ARG A 124 -0.19 -2.49 3.66
CA ARG A 124 -0.09 -1.14 3.13
C ARG A 124 0.33 -1.17 1.67
N ASN A 125 0.07 -0.07 0.98
CA ASN A 125 0.54 0.14 -0.39
C ASN A 125 1.97 -0.38 -0.57
N ILE A 126 2.23 -1.11 -1.65
CA ILE A 126 3.53 -1.70 -1.96
C ILE A 126 4.48 -0.61 -2.44
N SER A 127 5.68 -0.56 -1.85
CA SER A 127 6.73 0.39 -2.23
C SER A 127 7.72 -0.27 -3.18
N SER A 128 8.40 0.54 -4.00
CA SER A 128 9.49 0.09 -4.86
C SER A 128 10.63 1.10 -4.89
N ASP A 129 11.67 0.82 -5.68
CA ASP A 129 12.74 1.76 -6.00
C ASP A 129 12.17 2.94 -6.82
N GLN A 130 12.61 4.16 -6.54
CA GLN A 130 12.23 5.34 -7.34
C GLN A 130 12.73 5.29 -8.79
N TYR A 131 13.72 4.47 -9.08
CA TYR A 131 14.23 4.22 -10.43
C TYR A 131 13.76 2.89 -11.02
N ALA A 132 12.75 2.27 -10.44
CA ALA A 132 12.20 0.99 -10.91
C ALA A 132 11.83 1.05 -12.41
N GLY A 133 12.33 0.09 -13.18
CA GLY A 133 12.19 0.01 -14.63
C GLY A 133 13.19 0.86 -15.41
N ALA A 134 14.14 1.55 -14.73
CA ALA A 134 15.15 2.40 -15.37
C ALA A 134 16.53 2.31 -14.71
N ALA A 135 16.66 1.65 -13.57
CA ALA A 135 17.94 1.55 -12.87
C ALA A 135 18.90 0.60 -13.61
N ALA A 136 20.13 1.05 -13.83
CA ALA A 136 21.13 0.27 -14.56
C ALA A 136 21.57 -1.02 -13.84
N ASP A 137 21.38 -1.09 -12.51
CA ASP A 137 21.75 -2.21 -11.66
C ASP A 137 20.58 -3.16 -11.33
N GLU A 138 19.41 -2.97 -11.95
CA GLU A 138 18.28 -3.88 -11.76
C GLU A 138 18.34 -5.09 -12.71
N VAL A 139 17.93 -6.24 -12.21
CA VAL A 139 17.93 -7.50 -13.00
C VAL A 139 16.64 -7.68 -13.80
N ALA A 140 15.58 -6.97 -13.41
CA ALA A 140 14.28 -6.92 -14.06
C ALA A 140 13.50 -5.72 -13.52
N ASP A 141 12.43 -5.29 -14.21
CA ASP A 141 11.50 -4.29 -13.68
C ASP A 141 10.72 -4.86 -12.48
N PRO A 142 10.84 -4.29 -11.26
CA PRO A 142 10.14 -4.80 -10.08
C PRO A 142 8.66 -4.42 -10.03
N ARG A 143 8.20 -3.47 -10.85
CA ARG A 143 6.83 -2.93 -10.81
C ARG A 143 5.73 -3.96 -11.10
N PRO A 144 5.86 -4.90 -12.05
CA PRO A 144 4.87 -5.96 -12.26
C PRO A 144 4.67 -6.84 -11.01
N TYR A 145 5.74 -7.17 -10.29
CA TYR A 145 5.68 -7.97 -9.08
C TYR A 145 5.08 -7.20 -7.90
N ALA A 146 5.38 -5.92 -7.80
CA ALA A 146 4.77 -5.03 -6.82
C ALA A 146 3.26 -4.88 -7.07
N GLU A 147 2.84 -4.76 -8.34
CA GLU A 147 1.44 -4.69 -8.73
C GLU A 147 0.70 -5.99 -8.44
N LEU A 148 1.29 -7.13 -8.74
CA LEU A 148 0.71 -8.45 -8.41
C LEU A 148 0.42 -8.59 -6.91
N LEU A 149 1.38 -8.19 -6.05
CA LEU A 149 1.20 -8.18 -4.60
C LEU A 149 0.17 -7.16 -4.14
N ARG A 150 0.07 -6.00 -4.80
CA ARG A 150 -0.96 -4.99 -4.52
C ARG A 150 -2.35 -5.54 -4.81
N GLN A 151 -2.57 -6.10 -5.98
CA GLN A 151 -3.87 -6.67 -6.37
C GLN A 151 -4.28 -7.80 -5.42
N TRP A 152 -3.40 -8.76 -5.21
CA TRP A 152 -3.65 -9.86 -4.29
C TRP A 152 -4.00 -9.40 -2.86
N SER A 153 -3.33 -8.35 -2.37
CA SER A 153 -3.52 -7.89 -0.99
C SER A 153 -4.66 -6.90 -0.81
N SER A 154 -5.17 -6.30 -1.92
CA SER A 154 -6.28 -5.35 -1.86
C SER A 154 -7.56 -6.04 -1.42
N PHE A 155 -8.13 -5.60 -0.30
CA PHE A 155 -9.34 -6.20 0.31
C PHE A 155 -9.27 -7.70 0.61
N HIS A 156 -8.06 -8.26 0.69
CA HIS A 156 -7.93 -9.65 1.10
C HIS A 156 -8.55 -9.86 2.49
N PRO A 157 -9.60 -10.69 2.62
CA PRO A 157 -10.45 -10.71 3.82
C PRO A 157 -9.67 -11.11 5.08
N GLU A 158 -8.66 -11.98 4.97
CA GLU A 158 -7.83 -12.41 6.09
C GLU A 158 -6.91 -11.28 6.62
N PHE A 159 -6.57 -10.28 5.78
CA PHE A 159 -5.56 -9.28 6.09
C PHE A 159 -6.09 -7.86 6.30
N LEU A 160 -7.41 -7.71 6.41
CA LEU A 160 -8.04 -6.42 6.72
C LEU A 160 -7.92 -6.02 8.19
N ALA A 161 -7.67 -6.96 9.09
CA ALA A 161 -7.58 -6.75 10.54
C ALA A 161 -6.32 -7.40 11.13
N LEU A 162 -5.16 -7.03 10.62
CA LEU A 162 -3.86 -7.48 11.14
C LEU A 162 -3.57 -6.91 12.54
N PRO A 163 -2.64 -7.51 13.32
CA PRO A 163 -2.23 -6.95 14.62
C PRO A 163 -1.75 -5.50 14.54
N ARG A 164 -1.06 -5.16 13.45
CA ARG A 164 -0.58 -3.81 13.12
C ARG A 164 -0.47 -3.66 11.60
N LYS A 165 -0.38 -2.39 11.13
CA LYS A 165 -0.05 -2.09 9.72
C LYS A 165 1.16 -2.89 9.26
N PHE A 166 1.07 -3.52 8.10
CA PHE A 166 2.11 -4.36 7.52
C PHE A 166 2.60 -3.76 6.21
N LYS A 167 3.90 -3.73 6.00
CA LYS A 167 4.53 -3.03 4.87
C LYS A 167 5.38 -3.97 4.06
N ILE A 168 5.26 -3.89 2.74
CA ILE A 168 6.04 -4.67 1.78
C ILE A 168 6.74 -3.70 0.84
N ALA A 169 8.01 -4.00 0.50
CA ALA A 169 8.74 -3.34 -0.57
C ALA A 169 9.31 -4.37 -1.53
N VAL A 170 9.28 -4.05 -2.84
CA VAL A 170 9.82 -4.89 -3.89
C VAL A 170 10.84 -4.09 -4.69
N ILE A 171 12.06 -4.60 -4.82
CA ILE A 171 13.11 -4.01 -5.66
C ILE A 171 13.73 -5.09 -6.56
N ALA A 172 14.46 -4.67 -7.59
CA ALA A 172 15.23 -5.57 -8.45
C ALA A 172 16.68 -5.11 -8.60
N SER A 173 17.01 -3.93 -8.07
CA SER A 173 18.35 -3.39 -8.07
C SER A 173 19.22 -4.00 -6.97
N GLN A 174 20.54 -4.02 -7.18
CA GLN A 174 21.49 -4.43 -6.16
C GLN A 174 21.60 -3.42 -5.04
N THR A 175 21.51 -2.14 -5.37
CA THR A 175 21.47 -1.05 -4.40
C THR A 175 20.08 -0.90 -3.80
N ASP A 176 19.98 -0.98 -2.46
CA ASP A 176 18.70 -0.80 -1.76
C ASP A 176 18.38 0.69 -1.57
N ARG A 177 17.77 1.31 -2.58
CA ARG A 177 17.30 2.71 -2.54
C ARG A 177 15.90 2.86 -1.92
N ALA A 178 15.18 1.76 -1.75
CA ALA A 178 13.84 1.74 -1.15
C ALA A 178 13.84 1.46 0.36
N ALA A 179 15.02 1.22 0.95
CA ALA A 179 15.16 0.75 2.32
C ALA A 179 14.30 -0.50 2.60
N MET A 180 14.30 -1.45 1.65
CA MET A 180 13.42 -2.62 1.71
C MET A 180 13.63 -3.47 2.96
N LYS A 181 14.87 -3.53 3.49
CA LYS A 181 15.19 -4.24 4.73
C LYS A 181 14.57 -3.63 6.00
N LEU A 182 13.98 -2.45 5.89
CA LEU A 182 13.22 -1.81 6.98
C LEU A 182 11.71 -2.06 6.88
N HIS A 183 11.26 -2.83 5.89
CA HIS A 183 9.88 -3.26 5.73
C HIS A 183 9.63 -4.59 6.44
N ASP A 184 8.35 -4.86 6.77
CA ASP A 184 7.97 -6.14 7.39
C ASP A 184 8.30 -7.33 6.48
N ILE A 185 8.12 -7.15 5.15
CA ILE A 185 8.69 -8.00 4.10
C ILE A 185 9.43 -7.10 3.10
N GLY A 186 10.71 -7.38 2.87
CA GLY A 186 11.50 -6.85 1.76
C GLY A 186 11.71 -7.95 0.74
N ILE A 187 11.41 -7.67 -0.52
CA ILE A 187 11.57 -8.62 -1.62
C ILE A 187 12.56 -8.03 -2.62
N ARG A 188 13.58 -8.80 -2.95
CA ARG A 188 14.48 -8.46 -4.05
C ARG A 188 14.33 -9.48 -5.16
N ILE A 189 14.00 -9.03 -6.36
CA ILE A 189 14.03 -9.87 -7.55
C ILE A 189 15.50 -10.14 -7.88
N VAL A 190 15.85 -11.40 -8.05
CA VAL A 190 17.23 -11.87 -8.26
C VAL A 190 17.27 -12.89 -9.39
N LYS A 191 18.45 -13.07 -9.98
CA LYS A 191 18.68 -14.15 -10.93
C LYS A 191 18.70 -15.50 -10.19
N ASN A 192 18.26 -16.54 -10.90
CA ASN A 192 18.32 -17.90 -10.39
C ASN A 192 19.79 -18.32 -10.21
N PRO A 193 20.21 -18.70 -9.01
CA PRO A 193 21.59 -19.16 -8.77
C PRO A 193 21.88 -20.52 -9.42
N ASN A 194 20.82 -21.28 -9.80
CA ASN A 194 20.93 -22.57 -10.48
C ASN A 194 19.91 -22.65 -11.64
N PRO A 195 20.19 -22.02 -12.80
CA PRO A 195 19.24 -21.94 -13.91
C PRO A 195 18.93 -23.32 -14.55
N GLU A 196 19.74 -24.31 -14.31
CA GLU A 196 19.55 -25.69 -14.84
C GLU A 196 18.45 -26.48 -14.09
N ASN A 197 17.94 -25.94 -12.97
CA ASN A 197 16.89 -26.60 -12.18
C ASN A 197 15.48 -26.54 -12.82
N GLY A 198 15.33 -25.83 -13.96
CA GLY A 198 14.06 -25.70 -14.68
C GLY A 198 13.04 -24.76 -14.04
N GLN A 199 13.42 -24.01 -13.00
CA GLN A 199 12.52 -23.12 -12.24
C GLN A 199 12.55 -21.66 -12.73
N GLY A 200 13.04 -21.42 -13.96
CA GLY A 200 13.11 -20.10 -14.58
C GLY A 200 14.39 -19.31 -14.23
N GLU A 201 14.56 -18.18 -14.92
CA GLU A 201 15.78 -17.36 -14.81
C GLU A 201 15.75 -16.38 -13.62
N LEU A 202 14.57 -16.03 -13.14
CA LEU A 202 14.35 -15.05 -12.07
C LEU A 202 13.63 -15.68 -10.88
N GLY A 203 13.92 -15.17 -9.72
CA GLY A 203 13.26 -15.50 -8.46
C GLY A 203 13.24 -14.31 -7.52
N ALA A 204 12.81 -14.55 -6.29
CA ALA A 204 12.70 -13.55 -5.25
C ALA A 204 13.51 -13.93 -4.01
N ALA A 205 14.37 -13.04 -3.53
CA ALA A 205 14.99 -13.13 -2.21
C ALA A 205 14.09 -12.43 -1.19
N PHE A 206 13.82 -13.11 -0.06
CA PHE A 206 12.92 -12.62 0.99
C PHE A 206 13.68 -12.22 2.24
N TYR A 207 13.47 -10.98 2.66
CA TYR A 207 13.89 -10.40 3.93
C TYR A 207 12.65 -10.17 4.78
N VAL A 208 12.59 -10.68 6.01
CA VAL A 208 11.38 -10.61 6.82
C VAL A 208 11.68 -10.15 8.24
N GLY A 209 10.80 -9.34 8.82
CA GLY A 209 10.91 -8.86 10.20
C GLY A 209 11.54 -7.48 10.36
N GLY A 210 11.64 -6.70 9.30
CA GLY A 210 12.10 -5.31 9.37
C GLY A 210 11.07 -4.37 10.01
N GLY A 211 11.54 -3.24 10.49
CA GLY A 211 10.67 -2.21 11.06
C GLY A 211 11.40 -0.98 11.56
N MET A 212 10.70 0.15 11.53
CA MET A 212 11.17 1.44 12.06
C MET A 212 10.26 1.94 13.18
N GLY A 213 9.86 1.04 14.07
CA GLY A 213 9.06 1.39 15.22
C GLY A 213 9.91 1.83 16.42
N ARG A 214 9.34 1.72 17.62
CA ARG A 214 10.04 2.02 18.87
C ARG A 214 11.30 1.16 19.06
N THR A 215 11.27 -0.08 18.55
CA THR A 215 12.43 -0.98 18.50
C THR A 215 12.70 -1.24 17.01
N PRO A 216 13.61 -0.47 16.37
CA PRO A 216 13.92 -0.65 14.96
C PRO A 216 14.65 -1.97 14.72
N MET A 217 14.37 -2.61 13.60
CA MET A 217 15.02 -3.86 13.20
C MET A 217 15.26 -3.88 11.69
N ILE A 218 16.40 -4.43 11.31
CA ILE A 218 16.75 -4.72 9.92
C ILE A 218 16.33 -6.16 9.64
N ALA A 219 15.54 -6.35 8.59
CA ALA A 219 15.07 -7.67 8.19
C ALA A 219 16.24 -8.59 7.81
N PRO A 220 16.40 -9.75 8.44
CA PRO A 220 17.30 -10.78 7.98
C PRO A 220 16.83 -11.40 6.66
N LEU A 221 17.77 -11.90 5.87
CA LEU A 221 17.47 -12.75 4.72
C LEU A 221 17.01 -14.13 5.23
N ILE A 222 15.78 -14.52 4.87
CA ILE A 222 15.22 -15.83 5.27
C ILE A 222 15.19 -16.83 4.11
N ARG A 223 15.21 -16.35 2.86
CA ARG A 223 15.37 -17.12 1.64
C ARG A 223 16.14 -16.27 0.63
N ASP A 224 17.17 -16.81 0.09
CA ASP A 224 18.02 -16.18 -0.94
C ASP A 224 17.41 -16.29 -2.33
N TRP A 225 16.58 -17.33 -2.55
CA TRP A 225 15.86 -17.51 -3.80
C TRP A 225 14.56 -18.31 -3.60
N VAL A 226 13.48 -17.85 -4.22
CA VAL A 226 12.16 -18.49 -4.32
C VAL A 226 11.69 -18.31 -5.75
N PRO A 227 11.18 -19.33 -6.46
CA PRO A 227 10.61 -19.16 -7.80
C PRO A 227 9.52 -18.09 -7.82
N LEU A 228 9.41 -17.33 -8.92
CA LEU A 228 8.45 -16.22 -9.01
C LEU A 228 6.98 -16.67 -8.96
N ASP A 229 6.67 -17.87 -9.39
CA ASP A 229 5.33 -18.47 -9.27
C ASP A 229 4.93 -18.72 -7.80
N GLN A 230 5.90 -18.78 -6.89
CA GLN A 230 5.68 -18.90 -5.44
C GLN A 230 5.70 -17.55 -4.69
N LEU A 231 5.82 -16.43 -5.39
CA LEU A 231 5.92 -15.10 -4.78
C LEU A 231 4.77 -14.80 -3.82
N ILE A 232 3.54 -15.01 -4.27
CA ILE A 232 2.33 -14.78 -3.46
C ILE A 232 2.26 -15.82 -2.33
N THR A 233 2.43 -17.10 -2.62
CA THR A 233 2.35 -18.20 -1.64
C THR A 233 3.31 -17.98 -0.48
N TYR A 234 4.55 -17.58 -0.79
CA TYR A 234 5.55 -17.34 0.25
C TYR A 234 5.25 -16.07 1.07
N SER A 235 4.79 -15.01 0.40
CA SER A 235 4.34 -13.77 1.07
C SER A 235 3.15 -14.05 2.00
N GLU A 236 2.18 -14.83 1.55
CA GLU A 236 1.01 -15.24 2.33
C GLU A 236 1.40 -16.07 3.56
N ALA A 237 2.32 -17.02 3.42
CA ALA A 237 2.82 -17.80 4.55
C ALA A 237 3.43 -16.90 5.64
N CYS A 238 4.27 -15.94 5.25
CA CYS A 238 4.84 -14.95 6.19
C CYS A 238 3.75 -14.12 6.87
N LEU A 239 2.75 -13.66 6.11
CA LEU A 239 1.63 -12.87 6.64
C LEU A 239 0.74 -13.67 7.60
N ARG A 240 0.46 -14.95 7.30
CA ARG A 240 -0.32 -15.81 8.19
C ARG A 240 0.39 -16.07 9.52
N VAL A 241 1.70 -16.28 9.50
CA VAL A 241 2.51 -16.38 10.72
C VAL A 241 2.37 -15.08 11.53
N TYR A 242 2.54 -13.92 10.89
CA TYR A 242 2.36 -12.63 11.56
C TYR A 242 0.94 -12.42 12.08
N ASN A 243 -0.09 -12.75 11.29
CA ASN A 243 -1.50 -12.58 11.67
C ASN A 243 -1.86 -13.44 12.88
N ARG A 244 -1.31 -14.66 12.96
CA ARG A 244 -1.54 -15.62 14.05
C ARG A 244 -0.80 -15.26 15.33
N TYR A 245 0.48 -14.88 15.25
CA TYR A 245 1.37 -14.71 16.41
C TYR A 245 1.67 -13.26 16.78
N GLY A 246 1.37 -12.29 15.89
CA GLY A 246 1.56 -10.88 16.15
C GLY A 246 0.70 -10.40 17.33
N ARG A 247 1.29 -9.63 18.22
CA ARG A 247 0.60 -9.15 19.44
C ARG A 247 -0.47 -8.13 19.10
N ARG A 248 -1.69 -8.38 19.56
CA ARG A 248 -2.85 -7.47 19.40
C ARG A 248 -3.10 -6.61 20.64
N ASP A 249 -2.64 -7.08 21.81
CA ASP A 249 -2.74 -6.40 23.10
C ASP A 249 -1.81 -5.19 23.21
N ASN A 250 -0.69 -5.20 22.50
CA ASN A 250 0.30 -4.13 22.56
C ASN A 250 0.78 -3.73 21.15
N LYS A 251 0.18 -2.65 20.63
CA LYS A 251 0.49 -2.12 19.30
C LYS A 251 1.97 -1.72 19.08
N TYR A 252 2.74 -1.51 20.14
CA TYR A 252 4.16 -1.16 20.08
C TYR A 252 5.07 -2.38 20.00
N LYS A 253 4.54 -3.56 20.34
CA LYS A 253 5.24 -4.85 20.27
C LYS A 253 4.57 -5.84 19.32
N ALA A 254 3.76 -5.34 18.37
CA ALA A 254 2.99 -6.18 17.45
C ALA A 254 3.82 -6.75 16.29
N ARG A 255 5.04 -6.25 16.09
CA ARG A 255 5.97 -6.67 15.03
C ARG A 255 7.31 -7.01 15.65
#